data_c963bc3a3a3247b701ea219d82877bd3
#
_entry.id   c963bc3a3a3247b701ea219d82877bd3
#
_cell.length_a   1.000
_cell.length_b   1.000
_cell.length_c   1.000
_cell.angle_alpha   90.00
_cell.angle_beta   90.00
_cell.angle_gamma   90.00
#
_symmetry.space_group_name_H-M   'P 1'
#
loop_
_entity.id
_entity.type
_entity.pdbx_description
1 polymer ?
#
loop_
_entity_poly.entity_id
_entity_poly.type
_entity_poly.pdbx_seq_one_letter_code
_entity_poly.pdbx_strand_id
1 'polypeptide(L)'
;MAGTAEALDKGLISDSTLDPSAEVTFVATPVSATIEAVRRALAETTGVVTDVGGVKAPVVAEVSDARFVGGHPMAGSELVGLAGADPELFVTATWVLCPSASTSDASFEKVASVVKELGAEIIALDANRHDELVAIVSHLPHLTAATLMGLASERSQEHVAVLRLAAGGFRDMTRIASGHPGIWLDVCRENKDAILGALDSMQEGLREMREIVERGDSKGLQDRLQRARVARSNIPGRVKDLLDVCEFRIPIPDRSGAAAEIFGLAAELGVNIANFEVSHSAEGSRGVLIVVVDTAQSDVFRGGLLARGFRPIVQRIE
;
A
#
# COMPACT_ATOMS: atom_id res chain seq x y z
N MET A 1 -23.03 4.38 -9.38
CA MET A 1 -24.02 5.46 -9.63
C MET A 1 -24.51 6.18 -8.36
N ALA A 2 -24.55 5.55 -7.19
CA ALA A 2 -24.92 6.28 -5.96
C ALA A 2 -23.92 7.42 -5.59
N GLY A 3 -22.66 7.29 -5.93
CA GLY A 3 -21.65 8.33 -5.66
C GLY A 3 -21.66 9.54 -6.61
N THR A 4 -22.25 9.40 -7.82
CA THR A 4 -22.23 10.48 -8.82
C THR A 4 -23.10 11.66 -8.38
N ALA A 5 -24.30 11.39 -7.85
CA ALA A 5 -25.17 12.44 -7.34
C ALA A 5 -24.57 13.17 -6.14
N GLU A 6 -23.94 12.44 -5.23
CA GLU A 6 -23.22 13.02 -4.08
C GLU A 6 -22.00 13.84 -4.50
N ALA A 7 -21.25 13.37 -5.51
CA ALA A 7 -20.09 14.08 -6.04
C ALA A 7 -20.49 15.40 -6.73
N LEU A 8 -21.60 15.40 -7.48
CA LEU A 8 -22.18 16.61 -8.08
C LEU A 8 -22.64 17.60 -7.01
N ASP A 9 -23.36 17.12 -5.98
CA ASP A 9 -23.90 17.95 -4.89
C ASP A 9 -22.77 18.60 -4.08
N LYS A 10 -21.65 17.90 -3.91
CA LYS A 10 -20.44 18.42 -3.26
C LYS A 10 -19.54 19.26 -4.19
N GLY A 11 -19.90 19.43 -5.46
CA GLY A 11 -19.09 20.18 -6.44
C GLY A 11 -17.75 19.53 -6.78
N LEU A 12 -17.61 18.22 -6.55
CA LEU A 12 -16.38 17.46 -6.86
C LEU A 12 -16.29 17.10 -8.34
N ILE A 13 -17.42 17.06 -9.04
CA ILE A 13 -17.51 16.90 -10.48
C ILE A 13 -18.49 17.95 -11.04
N SER A 14 -18.28 18.37 -12.27
CA SER A 14 -19.11 19.39 -12.96
C SER A 14 -20.25 18.77 -13.74
N ASP A 15 -20.11 17.53 -14.20
CA ASP A 15 -21.11 16.83 -15.02
C ASP A 15 -21.08 15.32 -14.72
N SER A 16 -22.13 14.62 -15.13
CA SER A 16 -22.27 13.17 -15.05
C SER A 16 -22.07 12.46 -16.40
N THR A 17 -21.72 13.19 -17.44
CA THR A 17 -21.51 12.70 -18.81
C THR A 17 -20.03 12.77 -19.19
N LEU A 18 -19.64 12.01 -20.22
CA LEU A 18 -18.32 12.14 -20.83
C LEU A 18 -18.29 13.43 -21.66
N ASP A 19 -17.23 14.20 -21.51
CA ASP A 19 -16.92 15.32 -22.39
C ASP A 19 -16.22 14.81 -23.67
N PRO A 20 -16.86 14.93 -24.85
CA PRO A 20 -16.25 14.46 -26.11
C PRO A 20 -14.92 15.17 -26.46
N SER A 21 -14.69 16.36 -25.92
CA SER A 21 -13.49 17.17 -26.15
C SER A 21 -12.39 16.98 -25.09
N ALA A 22 -12.62 16.10 -24.09
CA ALA A 22 -11.64 15.83 -23.05
C ALA A 22 -10.28 15.43 -23.65
N GLU A 23 -9.21 16.10 -23.23
CA GLU A 23 -7.85 15.78 -23.72
C GLU A 23 -7.34 14.45 -23.14
N VAL A 24 -7.74 14.10 -21.91
CA VAL A 24 -7.43 12.82 -21.26
C VAL A 24 -8.64 12.31 -20.52
N THR A 25 -8.99 11.05 -20.73
CA THR A 25 -10.08 10.36 -20.02
C THR A 25 -9.51 9.24 -19.16
N PHE A 26 -9.74 9.29 -17.84
CA PHE A 26 -9.39 8.23 -16.90
C PHE A 26 -10.59 7.30 -16.67
N VAL A 27 -10.40 6.02 -16.94
CA VAL A 27 -11.41 4.97 -16.72
C VAL A 27 -11.15 4.32 -15.35
N ALA A 28 -12.01 4.61 -14.39
CA ALA A 28 -11.92 4.12 -13.00
C ALA A 28 -13.12 3.20 -12.67
N THR A 29 -13.28 2.14 -13.43
CA THR A 29 -14.31 1.11 -13.24
C THR A 29 -13.74 -0.12 -12.54
N PRO A 30 -14.59 -1.02 -11.97
CA PRO A 30 -14.14 -2.36 -11.59
C PRO A 30 -13.43 -3.06 -12.75
N VAL A 31 -12.43 -3.91 -12.43
CA VAL A 31 -11.58 -4.56 -13.45
C VAL A 31 -12.39 -5.26 -14.52
N SER A 32 -13.44 -5.97 -14.12
CA SER A 32 -14.37 -6.67 -15.03
C SER A 32 -15.11 -5.79 -16.05
N ALA A 33 -15.24 -4.50 -15.78
CA ALA A 33 -15.92 -3.54 -16.65
C ALA A 33 -14.94 -2.63 -17.42
N THR A 34 -13.64 -2.74 -17.18
CA THR A 34 -12.65 -1.80 -17.70
C THR A 34 -12.56 -1.82 -19.22
N ILE A 35 -12.55 -3.00 -19.85
CA ILE A 35 -12.42 -3.13 -21.31
C ILE A 35 -13.58 -2.43 -22.03
N GLU A 36 -14.81 -2.68 -21.59
CA GLU A 36 -16.00 -2.06 -22.19
C GLU A 36 -16.01 -0.54 -21.98
N ALA A 37 -15.66 -0.09 -20.77
CA ALA A 37 -15.59 1.32 -20.43
C ALA A 37 -14.53 2.06 -21.24
N VAL A 38 -13.34 1.46 -21.44
CA VAL A 38 -12.25 2.01 -22.28
C VAL A 38 -12.71 2.11 -23.74
N ARG A 39 -13.30 1.05 -24.30
CA ARG A 39 -13.83 1.06 -25.68
C ARG A 39 -14.89 2.15 -25.87
N ARG A 40 -15.76 2.31 -24.89
CA ARG A 40 -16.77 3.37 -24.90
C ARG A 40 -16.12 4.76 -24.84
N ALA A 41 -15.16 4.99 -23.93
CA ALA A 41 -14.45 6.25 -23.84
C ALA A 41 -13.73 6.61 -25.16
N LEU A 42 -13.07 5.64 -25.79
CA LEU A 42 -12.42 5.83 -27.11
C LEU A 42 -13.41 6.16 -28.23
N ALA A 43 -14.65 5.66 -28.17
CA ALA A 43 -15.69 5.95 -29.17
C ALA A 43 -16.36 7.31 -28.93
N GLU A 44 -16.52 7.74 -27.70
CA GLU A 44 -17.26 8.96 -27.31
C GLU A 44 -16.35 10.17 -27.12
N THR A 45 -15.01 10.02 -27.02
CA THR A 45 -14.05 11.12 -26.85
C THR A 45 -13.00 11.15 -27.96
N THR A 46 -12.36 12.32 -28.15
CA THR A 46 -11.29 12.49 -29.14
C THR A 46 -9.89 12.46 -28.55
N GLY A 47 -9.76 12.59 -27.25
CA GLY A 47 -8.48 12.61 -26.53
C GLY A 47 -7.90 11.25 -26.23
N VAL A 48 -6.88 11.24 -25.38
CA VAL A 48 -6.21 10.04 -24.92
C VAL A 48 -7.05 9.37 -23.81
N VAL A 49 -7.08 8.05 -23.79
CA VAL A 49 -7.78 7.26 -22.77
C VAL A 49 -6.77 6.43 -21.99
N THR A 50 -6.87 6.46 -20.67
CA THR A 50 -6.12 5.59 -19.77
C THR A 50 -7.05 5.00 -18.72
N ASP A 51 -6.69 3.86 -18.16
CA ASP A 51 -7.40 3.28 -17.03
C ASP A 51 -6.57 3.31 -15.74
N VAL A 52 -7.18 2.95 -14.62
CA VAL A 52 -6.51 2.88 -13.31
C VAL A 52 -6.67 1.50 -12.65
N GLY A 53 -7.06 0.49 -13.41
CA GLY A 53 -7.30 -0.86 -12.92
C GLY A 53 -6.04 -1.58 -12.43
N GLY A 54 -6.21 -2.49 -11.48
CA GLY A 54 -5.11 -3.26 -10.88
C GLY A 54 -4.57 -4.42 -11.73
N VAL A 55 -5.18 -4.74 -12.88
CA VAL A 55 -4.76 -5.79 -13.82
C VAL A 55 -4.69 -5.19 -15.21
N LYS A 56 -3.61 -5.43 -15.95
CA LYS A 56 -3.32 -4.74 -17.21
C LYS A 56 -3.34 -5.64 -18.44
N ALA A 57 -2.88 -6.88 -18.33
CA ALA A 57 -2.73 -7.76 -19.49
C ALA A 57 -4.04 -7.93 -20.30
N PRO A 58 -5.20 -8.19 -19.68
CA PRO A 58 -6.43 -8.36 -20.45
C PRO A 58 -6.87 -7.10 -21.20
N VAL A 59 -6.81 -5.92 -20.54
CA VAL A 59 -7.27 -4.69 -21.17
C VAL A 59 -6.33 -4.25 -22.30
N VAL A 60 -5.02 -4.38 -22.11
CA VAL A 60 -4.01 -4.01 -23.12
C VAL A 60 -4.05 -4.96 -24.33
N ALA A 61 -4.34 -6.24 -24.11
CA ALA A 61 -4.50 -7.21 -25.20
C ALA A 61 -5.78 -6.97 -26.04
N GLU A 62 -6.86 -6.53 -25.40
CA GLU A 62 -8.17 -6.38 -26.01
C GLU A 62 -8.41 -5.00 -26.65
N VAL A 63 -7.61 -3.99 -26.28
CA VAL A 63 -7.75 -2.62 -26.77
C VAL A 63 -6.55 -2.25 -27.64
N SER A 64 -6.76 -2.26 -28.94
CA SER A 64 -5.77 -1.85 -29.94
C SER A 64 -6.14 -0.48 -30.53
N ASP A 65 -5.79 0.60 -29.83
CA ASP A 65 -6.00 1.99 -30.26
C ASP A 65 -4.78 2.83 -29.90
N ALA A 66 -4.33 3.68 -30.82
CA ALA A 66 -3.15 4.54 -30.64
C ALA A 66 -3.32 5.54 -29.48
N ARG A 67 -4.55 5.84 -29.09
CA ARG A 67 -4.90 6.76 -28.00
C ARG A 67 -5.04 6.06 -26.65
N PHE A 68 -4.91 4.74 -26.57
CA PHE A 68 -5.02 4.02 -25.30
C PHE A 68 -3.67 3.76 -24.65
N VAL A 69 -3.58 4.06 -23.35
CA VAL A 69 -2.41 3.77 -22.50
C VAL A 69 -2.92 3.07 -21.24
N GLY A 70 -2.59 1.81 -21.05
CA GLY A 70 -2.93 1.11 -19.81
C GLY A 70 -2.24 1.78 -18.60
N GLY A 71 -2.96 2.04 -17.52
CA GLY A 71 -2.45 2.69 -16.32
C GLY A 71 -2.85 1.97 -15.04
N HIS A 72 -1.98 2.04 -14.03
CA HIS A 72 -2.27 1.53 -12.69
C HIS A 72 -1.51 2.35 -11.63
N PRO A 73 -2.18 3.25 -10.88
CA PRO A 73 -1.61 3.88 -9.70
C PRO A 73 -1.45 2.83 -8.58
N MET A 74 -0.23 2.65 -8.09
CA MET A 74 0.06 1.81 -6.91
C MET A 74 -0.33 2.57 -5.64
N ALA A 75 -1.56 3.02 -5.59
CA ALA A 75 -2.16 3.79 -4.50
C ALA A 75 -3.62 3.40 -4.32
N GLY A 76 -4.12 3.48 -3.12
CA GLY A 76 -5.51 3.16 -2.82
C GLY A 76 -5.83 3.37 -1.34
N SER A 77 -7.11 3.35 -1.04
CA SER A 77 -7.65 3.40 0.32
C SER A 77 -8.57 2.22 0.53
N GLU A 78 -8.61 1.68 1.74
CA GLU A 78 -9.58 0.70 2.18
C GLU A 78 -10.99 1.30 2.38
N LEU A 79 -11.12 2.63 2.34
CA LEU A 79 -12.39 3.32 2.46
C LEU A 79 -13.20 3.26 1.16
N VAL A 80 -14.51 3.14 1.29
CA VAL A 80 -15.43 3.00 0.16
C VAL A 80 -16.03 4.34 -0.25
N GLY A 81 -16.10 4.62 -1.54
CA GLY A 81 -16.73 5.81 -2.10
C GLY A 81 -15.96 7.10 -1.81
N LEU A 82 -16.64 8.22 -1.71
CA LEU A 82 -16.03 9.55 -1.51
C LEU A 82 -15.27 9.70 -0.18
N ALA A 83 -15.53 8.85 0.80
CA ALA A 83 -14.79 8.86 2.06
C ALA A 83 -13.31 8.46 1.88
N GLY A 84 -12.98 7.73 0.80
CA GLY A 84 -11.62 7.37 0.43
C GLY A 84 -10.95 8.35 -0.53
N ALA A 85 -11.61 9.44 -0.91
CA ALA A 85 -11.03 10.45 -1.79
C ALA A 85 -10.03 11.32 -1.03
N ASP A 86 -8.80 11.37 -1.54
CA ASP A 86 -7.72 12.18 -1.00
C ASP A 86 -7.02 12.89 -2.17
N PRO A 87 -6.95 14.23 -2.19
CA PRO A 87 -6.28 14.98 -3.25
C PRO A 87 -4.77 14.67 -3.34
N GLU A 88 -4.16 14.19 -2.25
CA GLU A 88 -2.74 13.83 -2.21
C GLU A 88 -2.50 12.32 -2.41
N LEU A 89 -3.53 11.54 -2.76
CA LEU A 89 -3.44 10.08 -2.88
C LEU A 89 -2.29 9.61 -3.79
N PHE A 90 -1.99 10.37 -4.84
CA PHE A 90 -0.99 10.02 -5.84
C PHE A 90 0.37 10.66 -5.60
N VAL A 91 0.50 11.60 -4.68
CA VAL A 91 1.77 12.28 -4.38
C VAL A 91 2.80 11.25 -3.92
N THR A 92 3.93 11.18 -4.63
CA THR A 92 5.01 10.18 -4.44
C THR A 92 4.59 8.71 -4.65
N ALA A 93 3.38 8.45 -5.14
CA ALA A 93 2.97 7.10 -5.49
C ALA A 93 3.62 6.65 -6.81
N THR A 94 3.94 5.38 -6.93
CA THR A 94 4.32 4.79 -8.21
C THR A 94 3.08 4.64 -9.09
N TRP A 95 3.13 5.14 -10.32
CA TRP A 95 2.10 4.92 -11.33
C TRP A 95 2.68 4.11 -12.48
N VAL A 96 2.19 2.91 -12.67
CA VAL A 96 2.63 2.07 -13.79
C VAL A 96 1.86 2.44 -15.04
N LEU A 97 2.58 2.65 -16.15
CA LEU A 97 2.03 2.80 -17.48
C LEU A 97 2.42 1.57 -18.33
N CYS A 98 1.43 0.98 -18.97
CA CYS A 98 1.59 -0.22 -19.81
C CYS A 98 1.21 0.12 -21.26
N PRO A 99 2.11 0.72 -22.04
CA PRO A 99 1.87 0.96 -23.47
C PRO A 99 1.81 -0.39 -24.20
N SER A 100 0.97 -0.46 -25.24
CA SER A 100 0.93 -1.58 -26.20
C SER A 100 1.73 -1.22 -27.46
N ALA A 101 1.87 -2.18 -28.36
CA ALA A 101 2.47 -1.92 -29.68
C ALA A 101 1.67 -0.92 -30.54
N SER A 102 0.39 -0.72 -30.25
CA SER A 102 -0.49 0.23 -30.93
C SER A 102 -0.47 1.63 -30.29
N THR A 103 -0.05 1.75 -29.03
CA THR A 103 0.00 3.03 -28.32
C THR A 103 0.95 4.02 -29.02
N SER A 104 0.48 5.24 -29.33
CA SER A 104 1.37 6.28 -29.88
C SER A 104 2.23 6.92 -28.81
N ASP A 105 3.43 7.35 -29.18
CA ASP A 105 4.34 8.07 -28.28
C ASP A 105 3.68 9.34 -27.72
N ALA A 106 2.94 10.07 -28.55
CA ALA A 106 2.21 11.27 -28.13
C ALA A 106 1.15 10.97 -27.05
N SER A 107 0.45 9.84 -27.16
CA SER A 107 -0.53 9.41 -26.16
C SER A 107 0.16 9.04 -24.85
N PHE A 108 1.27 8.31 -24.93
CA PHE A 108 2.06 7.97 -23.75
C PHE A 108 2.58 9.23 -23.04
N GLU A 109 3.18 10.17 -23.79
CA GLU A 109 3.71 11.44 -23.25
C GLU A 109 2.59 12.28 -22.60
N LYS A 110 1.40 12.33 -23.22
CA LYS A 110 0.27 13.07 -22.67
C LYS A 110 -0.19 12.51 -21.32
N VAL A 111 -0.38 11.19 -21.21
CA VAL A 111 -0.75 10.54 -19.92
C VAL A 111 0.36 10.73 -18.91
N ALA A 112 1.63 10.52 -19.32
CA ALA A 112 2.77 10.68 -18.43
C ALA A 112 2.88 12.12 -17.87
N SER A 113 2.59 13.13 -18.68
CA SER A 113 2.58 14.53 -18.22
C SER A 113 1.53 14.74 -17.11
N VAL A 114 0.28 14.31 -17.34
CA VAL A 114 -0.79 14.47 -16.36
C VAL A 114 -0.50 13.70 -15.07
N VAL A 115 0.01 12.47 -15.18
CA VAL A 115 0.38 11.65 -14.02
C VAL A 115 1.47 12.30 -13.17
N LYS A 116 2.47 12.95 -13.82
CA LYS A 116 3.50 13.74 -13.13
C LYS A 116 2.94 14.96 -12.43
N GLU A 117 1.98 15.65 -13.03
CA GLU A 117 1.29 16.80 -12.43
C GLU A 117 0.50 16.38 -11.17
N LEU A 118 0.01 15.15 -11.12
CA LEU A 118 -0.59 14.56 -9.92
C LEU A 118 0.44 14.20 -8.83
N GLY A 119 1.74 14.41 -9.07
CA GLY A 119 2.82 14.16 -8.13
C GLY A 119 3.29 12.70 -8.07
N ALA A 120 2.86 11.84 -9.01
CA ALA A 120 3.25 10.43 -9.05
C ALA A 120 4.56 10.20 -9.80
N GLU A 121 5.26 9.13 -9.46
CA GLU A 121 6.44 8.62 -10.15
C GLU A 121 6.03 7.56 -11.18
N ILE A 122 6.54 7.66 -12.41
CA ILE A 122 6.13 6.78 -13.51
C ILE A 122 7.13 5.64 -13.69
N ILE A 123 6.59 4.43 -13.83
CA ILE A 123 7.30 3.25 -14.31
C ILE A 123 6.57 2.71 -15.54
N ALA A 124 7.28 2.55 -16.66
CA ALA A 124 6.74 1.89 -17.85
C ALA A 124 7.07 0.41 -17.82
N LEU A 125 6.05 -0.45 -17.97
CA LEU A 125 6.17 -1.91 -17.99
C LEU A 125 5.34 -2.53 -19.12
N ASP A 126 5.78 -3.69 -19.60
CA ASP A 126 4.90 -4.60 -20.34
C ASP A 126 3.73 -5.05 -19.45
N ALA A 127 2.54 -5.20 -20.03
CA ALA A 127 1.33 -5.49 -19.28
C ALA A 127 1.35 -6.86 -18.58
N ASN A 128 1.92 -7.89 -19.21
CA ASN A 128 2.05 -9.22 -18.60
C ASN A 128 3.06 -9.16 -17.45
N ARG A 129 4.17 -8.46 -17.67
CA ARG A 129 5.19 -8.27 -16.63
C ARG A 129 4.64 -7.49 -15.44
N HIS A 130 3.81 -6.47 -15.69
CA HIS A 130 3.09 -5.77 -14.63
C HIS A 130 2.27 -6.73 -13.78
N ASP A 131 1.43 -7.56 -14.43
CA ASP A 131 0.51 -8.47 -13.75
C ASP A 131 1.24 -9.56 -12.94
N GLU A 132 2.39 -10.07 -13.44
CA GLU A 132 3.28 -10.95 -12.69
C GLU A 132 3.84 -10.29 -11.43
N LEU A 133 4.36 -9.06 -11.55
CA LEU A 133 4.95 -8.34 -10.43
C LEU A 133 3.91 -7.97 -9.38
N VAL A 134 2.75 -7.47 -9.81
CA VAL A 134 1.66 -7.08 -8.91
C VAL A 134 1.06 -8.30 -8.20
N ALA A 135 1.06 -9.47 -8.84
CA ALA A 135 0.68 -10.71 -8.18
C ALA A 135 1.53 -10.98 -6.93
N ILE A 136 2.84 -10.70 -6.98
CA ILE A 136 3.76 -10.92 -5.86
C ILE A 136 3.65 -9.82 -4.79
N VAL A 137 3.59 -8.53 -5.19
CA VAL A 137 3.72 -7.42 -4.24
C VAL A 137 2.40 -6.89 -3.70
N SER A 138 1.27 -7.27 -4.30
CA SER A 138 -0.08 -6.82 -3.93
C SER A 138 -1.05 -7.99 -3.69
N HIS A 139 -1.25 -8.86 -4.70
CA HIS A 139 -2.29 -9.88 -4.64
C HIS A 139 -1.96 -10.99 -3.63
N LEU A 140 -0.76 -11.56 -3.70
CA LEU A 140 -0.29 -12.58 -2.76
C LEU A 140 -0.30 -12.10 -1.30
N PRO A 141 0.20 -10.91 -0.94
CA PRO A 141 0.10 -10.37 0.41
C PRO A 141 -1.33 -10.34 0.94
N HIS A 142 -2.31 -9.88 0.13
CA HIS A 142 -3.69 -9.82 0.55
C HIS A 142 -4.30 -11.21 0.81
N LEU A 143 -4.10 -12.15 -0.11
CA LEU A 143 -4.57 -13.53 0.03
C LEU A 143 -3.91 -14.23 1.23
N THR A 144 -2.63 -13.95 1.47
CA THR A 144 -1.89 -14.46 2.64
C THR A 144 -2.43 -13.87 3.94
N ALA A 145 -2.70 -12.57 3.98
CA ALA A 145 -3.28 -11.90 5.14
C ALA A 145 -4.67 -12.45 5.47
N ALA A 146 -5.52 -12.66 4.46
CA ALA A 146 -6.85 -13.26 4.62
C ALA A 146 -6.76 -14.70 5.12
N THR A 147 -5.83 -15.49 4.59
CA THR A 147 -5.58 -16.88 5.02
C THR A 147 -5.10 -16.93 6.46
N LEU A 148 -4.12 -16.08 6.83
CA LEU A 148 -3.60 -16.01 8.19
C LEU A 148 -4.69 -15.60 9.21
N MET A 149 -5.53 -14.63 8.84
CA MET A 149 -6.66 -14.21 9.67
C MET A 149 -7.71 -15.32 9.81
N GLY A 150 -7.98 -16.06 8.72
CA GLY A 150 -8.87 -17.24 8.73
C GLY A 150 -8.40 -18.32 9.70
N LEU A 151 -7.12 -18.69 9.65
CA LEU A 151 -6.51 -19.65 10.57
C LEU A 151 -6.65 -19.22 12.04
N ALA A 152 -6.42 -17.94 12.34
CA ALA A 152 -6.57 -17.41 13.69
C ALA A 152 -8.05 -17.41 14.15
N SER A 153 -8.97 -17.08 13.24
CA SER A 153 -10.40 -17.08 13.50
C SER A 153 -10.93 -18.49 13.81
N GLU A 154 -10.56 -19.48 13.01
CA GLU A 154 -10.92 -20.89 13.24
C GLU A 154 -10.43 -21.37 14.62
N ARG A 155 -9.16 -21.11 14.95
CA ARG A 155 -8.59 -21.47 16.25
C ARG A 155 -9.23 -20.70 17.42
N SER A 156 -9.72 -19.49 17.19
CA SER A 156 -10.38 -18.71 18.24
C SER A 156 -11.72 -19.29 18.69
N GLN A 157 -12.35 -20.11 17.87
CA GLN A 157 -13.57 -20.86 18.24
C GLN A 157 -13.27 -21.92 19.31
N GLU A 158 -12.07 -22.49 19.29
CA GLU A 158 -11.60 -23.45 20.30
C GLU A 158 -10.97 -22.75 21.52
N HIS A 159 -10.26 -21.65 21.30
CA HIS A 159 -9.49 -20.92 22.31
C HIS A 159 -9.64 -19.40 22.17
N VAL A 160 -10.53 -18.79 22.95
CA VAL A 160 -10.81 -17.35 22.97
C VAL A 160 -9.54 -16.49 23.15
N ALA A 161 -8.49 -17.05 23.77
CA ALA A 161 -7.22 -16.35 23.98
C ALA A 161 -6.45 -16.06 22.68
N VAL A 162 -6.69 -16.78 21.57
CA VAL A 162 -5.92 -16.63 20.31
C VAL A 162 -5.95 -15.17 19.82
N LEU A 163 -7.12 -14.56 19.72
CA LEU A 163 -7.26 -13.18 19.27
C LEU A 163 -6.74 -12.16 20.31
N ARG A 164 -6.75 -12.51 21.61
CA ARG A 164 -6.16 -11.66 22.66
C ARG A 164 -4.64 -11.66 22.62
N LEU A 165 -4.03 -12.74 22.13
CA LEU A 165 -2.59 -12.85 21.96
C LEU A 165 -2.09 -12.20 20.65
N ALA A 166 -3.00 -11.72 19.78
CA ALA A 166 -2.68 -11.03 18.54
C ALA A 166 -1.98 -9.68 18.84
N ALA A 167 -0.64 -9.70 18.83
CA ALA A 167 0.21 -8.55 19.06
C ALA A 167 0.43 -7.74 17.74
N GLY A 168 1.24 -6.68 17.80
CA GLY A 168 1.48 -5.76 16.69
C GLY A 168 1.80 -6.47 15.38
N GLY A 169 2.79 -7.35 15.34
CA GLY A 169 3.17 -8.05 14.11
C GLY A 169 2.04 -8.84 13.44
N PHE A 170 1.14 -9.46 14.22
CA PHE A 170 -0.03 -10.12 13.65
C PHE A 170 -1.02 -9.11 13.06
N ARG A 171 -1.29 -8.01 13.77
CA ARG A 171 -2.19 -6.95 13.32
C ARG A 171 -1.68 -6.30 12.03
N ASP A 172 -0.38 -6.02 11.96
CA ASP A 172 0.26 -5.42 10.79
C ASP A 172 0.15 -6.34 9.57
N MET A 173 0.47 -7.63 9.72
CA MET A 173 0.37 -8.61 8.64
C MET A 173 -1.05 -8.86 8.16
N THR A 174 -2.06 -8.72 9.03
CA THR A 174 -3.48 -8.98 8.70
C THR A 174 -4.30 -7.73 8.42
N ARG A 175 -3.72 -6.52 8.55
CA ARG A 175 -4.44 -5.25 8.37
C ARG A 175 -5.18 -5.17 7.04
N ILE A 176 -4.51 -5.57 5.95
CA ILE A 176 -5.08 -5.52 4.61
C ILE A 176 -6.22 -6.51 4.38
N ALA A 177 -6.38 -7.53 5.22
CA ALA A 177 -7.50 -8.47 5.14
C ALA A 177 -8.88 -7.82 5.45
N SER A 178 -8.90 -6.59 5.99
CA SER A 178 -10.13 -5.83 6.23
C SER A 178 -10.71 -5.17 4.96
N GLY A 179 -10.00 -5.19 3.83
CA GLY A 179 -10.44 -4.63 2.57
C GLY A 179 -11.72 -5.29 2.03
N HIS A 180 -12.48 -4.54 1.21
CA HIS A 180 -13.75 -5.02 0.66
C HIS A 180 -13.52 -6.23 -0.28
N PRO A 181 -14.18 -7.40 -0.06
CA PRO A 181 -13.90 -8.62 -0.80
C PRO A 181 -14.28 -8.56 -2.29
N GLY A 182 -15.21 -7.70 -2.68
CA GLY A 182 -15.70 -7.61 -4.06
C GLY A 182 -14.62 -7.29 -5.10
N ILE A 183 -13.64 -6.46 -4.76
CA ILE A 183 -12.53 -6.11 -5.66
C ILE A 183 -11.68 -7.35 -5.96
N TRP A 184 -11.49 -8.21 -4.97
CA TRP A 184 -10.64 -9.39 -5.06
C TRP A 184 -11.21 -10.50 -5.92
N LEU A 185 -12.55 -10.57 -6.07
CA LEU A 185 -13.18 -11.53 -6.98
C LEU A 185 -12.78 -11.27 -8.43
N ASP A 186 -12.80 -9.99 -8.84
CA ASP A 186 -12.39 -9.60 -10.19
C ASP A 186 -10.88 -9.74 -10.39
N VAL A 187 -10.07 -9.27 -9.45
CA VAL A 187 -8.59 -9.38 -9.50
C VAL A 187 -8.15 -10.85 -9.61
N CYS A 188 -8.71 -11.74 -8.78
CA CYS A 188 -8.36 -13.17 -8.81
C CYS A 188 -8.80 -13.85 -10.09
N ARG A 189 -9.87 -13.38 -10.75
CA ARG A 189 -10.32 -13.92 -12.03
C ARG A 189 -9.43 -13.43 -13.17
N GLU A 190 -9.17 -12.13 -13.24
CA GLU A 190 -8.48 -11.50 -14.36
C GLU A 190 -6.94 -11.67 -14.32
N ASN A 191 -6.34 -11.88 -13.13
CA ASN A 191 -4.91 -12.17 -12.97
C ASN A 191 -4.64 -13.57 -12.42
N LYS A 192 -5.48 -14.53 -12.78
CA LYS A 192 -5.50 -15.88 -12.21
C LYS A 192 -4.14 -16.58 -12.30
N ASP A 193 -3.55 -16.63 -13.48
CA ASP A 193 -2.35 -17.45 -13.72
C ASP A 193 -1.13 -16.91 -12.98
N ALA A 194 -0.94 -15.59 -12.97
CA ALA A 194 0.14 -14.95 -12.21
C ALA A 194 -0.07 -15.14 -10.69
N ILE A 195 -1.31 -15.04 -10.19
CA ILE A 195 -1.64 -15.29 -8.78
C ILE A 195 -1.34 -16.75 -8.40
N LEU A 196 -1.71 -17.72 -9.23
CA LEU A 196 -1.42 -19.12 -8.97
C LEU A 196 0.09 -19.36 -8.90
N GLY A 197 0.88 -18.82 -9.83
CA GLY A 197 2.33 -18.92 -9.81
C GLY A 197 2.96 -18.28 -8.55
N ALA A 198 2.41 -17.16 -8.10
CA ALA A 198 2.85 -16.51 -6.86
C ALA A 198 2.51 -17.35 -5.62
N LEU A 199 1.31 -17.97 -5.58
CA LEU A 199 0.90 -18.89 -4.51
C LEU A 199 1.76 -20.15 -4.47
N ASP A 200 2.07 -20.74 -5.62
CA ASP A 200 2.95 -21.92 -5.70
C ASP A 200 4.35 -21.59 -5.15
N SER A 201 4.89 -20.42 -5.51
CA SER A 201 6.18 -19.94 -4.99
C SER A 201 6.16 -19.73 -3.47
N MET A 202 5.04 -19.21 -2.93
CA MET A 202 4.87 -19.02 -1.50
C MET A 202 4.75 -20.36 -0.76
N GLN A 203 4.01 -21.32 -1.30
CA GLN A 203 3.89 -22.66 -0.73
C GLN A 203 5.25 -23.35 -0.66
N GLU A 204 6.03 -23.26 -1.72
CA GLU A 204 7.39 -23.80 -1.73
C GLU A 204 8.27 -23.14 -0.67
N GLY A 205 8.24 -21.80 -0.56
CA GLY A 205 8.96 -21.08 0.48
C GLY A 205 8.54 -21.46 1.91
N LEU A 206 7.24 -21.73 2.14
CA LEU A 206 6.75 -22.21 3.43
C LEU A 206 7.16 -23.66 3.70
N ARG A 207 7.20 -24.51 2.67
CA ARG A 207 7.70 -25.89 2.77
C ARG A 207 9.17 -25.92 3.20
N GLU A 208 10.02 -25.12 2.55
CA GLU A 208 11.43 -25.00 2.93
C GLU A 208 11.62 -24.48 4.37
N MET A 209 10.81 -23.47 4.77
CA MET A 209 10.85 -22.95 6.13
C MET A 209 10.47 -24.03 7.15
N ARG A 210 9.42 -24.80 6.85
CA ARG A 210 9.00 -25.94 7.68
C ARG A 210 10.11 -26.96 7.88
N GLU A 211 10.83 -27.32 6.80
CA GLU A 211 11.95 -28.26 6.87
C GLU A 211 13.14 -27.76 7.71
N ILE A 212 13.46 -26.46 7.60
CA ILE A 212 14.49 -25.82 8.44
C ILE A 212 14.12 -25.95 9.92
N VAL A 213 12.85 -25.64 10.26
CA VAL A 213 12.36 -25.74 11.64
C VAL A 213 12.35 -27.20 12.14
N GLU A 214 11.87 -28.12 11.29
CA GLU A 214 11.77 -29.54 11.63
C GLU A 214 13.14 -30.17 11.92
N ARG A 215 14.19 -29.78 11.19
CA ARG A 215 15.57 -30.23 11.38
C ARG A 215 16.31 -29.50 12.51
N GLY A 216 15.74 -28.44 13.08
CA GLY A 216 16.41 -27.59 14.06
C GLY A 216 17.63 -26.87 13.48
N ASP A 217 17.64 -26.59 12.16
CA ASP A 217 18.76 -25.93 11.46
C ASP A 217 18.82 -24.44 11.80
N SER A 218 19.40 -24.12 12.95
CA SER A 218 19.50 -22.74 13.44
C SER A 218 20.28 -21.83 12.47
N LYS A 219 21.33 -22.39 11.79
CA LYS A 219 22.09 -21.59 10.83
C LYS A 219 21.30 -21.31 9.57
N GLY A 220 20.64 -22.28 8.99
CA GLY A 220 19.76 -22.09 7.83
C GLY A 220 18.64 -21.12 8.11
N LEU A 221 18.05 -21.19 9.31
CA LEU A 221 17.03 -20.23 9.75
C LEU A 221 17.58 -18.80 9.84
N GLN A 222 18.72 -18.62 10.50
CA GLN A 222 19.37 -17.31 10.63
C GLN A 222 19.70 -16.72 9.27
N ASP A 223 20.29 -17.49 8.38
CA ASP A 223 20.66 -17.03 7.03
C ASP A 223 19.43 -16.62 6.22
N ARG A 224 18.31 -17.34 6.35
CA ARG A 224 17.06 -17.00 5.65
C ARG A 224 16.43 -15.70 6.19
N LEU A 225 16.36 -15.55 7.52
CA LEU A 225 15.83 -14.35 8.15
C LEU A 225 16.70 -13.12 7.85
N GLN A 226 18.02 -13.28 7.83
CA GLN A 226 18.94 -12.19 7.50
C GLN A 226 18.79 -11.73 6.04
N ARG A 227 18.64 -12.67 5.08
CA ARG A 227 18.35 -12.29 3.67
C ARG A 227 17.04 -11.52 3.56
N ALA A 228 15.98 -11.94 4.27
CA ALA A 228 14.70 -11.23 4.27
C ALA A 228 14.83 -9.82 4.89
N ARG A 229 15.59 -9.68 5.98
CA ARG A 229 15.88 -8.38 6.61
C ARG A 229 16.56 -7.43 5.63
N VAL A 230 17.61 -7.88 4.96
CA VAL A 230 18.34 -7.08 3.96
C VAL A 230 17.42 -6.70 2.79
N ALA A 231 16.64 -7.65 2.28
CA ALA A 231 15.70 -7.36 1.20
C ALA A 231 14.64 -6.31 1.63
N ARG A 232 14.17 -6.38 2.89
CA ARG A 232 13.20 -5.41 3.43
C ARG A 232 13.76 -4.00 3.51
N SER A 233 15.04 -3.84 3.88
CA SER A 233 15.69 -2.51 3.93
C SER A 233 15.90 -1.89 2.55
N ASN A 234 15.85 -2.67 1.48
CA ASN A 234 15.96 -2.17 0.11
C ASN A 234 14.62 -1.75 -0.53
N ILE A 235 13.49 -1.95 0.17
CA ILE A 235 12.20 -1.48 -0.35
C ILE A 235 12.20 0.05 -0.26
N PRO A 236 12.01 0.78 -1.39
CA PRO A 236 11.88 2.22 -1.37
C PRO A 236 10.73 2.61 -0.45
N GLY A 237 11.00 3.40 0.57
CA GLY A 237 9.99 3.92 1.49
C GLY A 237 9.71 5.38 1.21
N ARG A 238 8.60 5.91 1.72
CA ARG A 238 8.33 7.36 1.73
C ARG A 238 9.36 8.15 2.56
N VAL A 239 10.25 7.45 3.24
CA VAL A 239 11.34 8.03 4.04
C VAL A 239 12.66 7.70 3.35
N LYS A 240 13.24 8.67 2.67
CA LYS A 240 14.61 8.60 2.19
C LYS A 240 15.53 8.37 3.40
N ASP A 241 16.37 7.32 3.29
CA ASP A 241 17.54 7.10 4.15
C ASP A 241 17.26 6.77 5.64
N LEU A 242 16.50 5.68 5.91
CA LEU A 242 16.50 5.06 7.24
C LEU A 242 17.71 4.12 7.48
N LEU A 243 18.89 4.46 6.92
CA LEU A 243 20.10 3.65 7.15
C LEU A 243 20.72 3.91 8.53
N ASP A 244 20.31 4.97 9.23
CA ASP A 244 20.85 5.33 10.55
C ASP A 244 19.76 6.00 11.41
N VAL A 245 18.89 5.18 12.00
CA VAL A 245 17.78 5.66 12.82
C VAL A 245 17.74 5.03 14.20
N CYS A 246 17.17 5.76 15.13
CA CYS A 246 16.89 5.32 16.50
C CYS A 246 15.40 5.20 16.73
N GLU A 247 14.97 4.08 17.31
CA GLU A 247 13.64 3.87 17.85
C GLU A 247 13.58 4.34 19.30
N PHE A 248 12.61 5.19 19.58
CA PHE A 248 12.30 5.68 20.91
C PHE A 248 10.99 5.06 21.37
N ARG A 249 11.02 4.28 22.44
CA ARG A 249 9.84 3.79 23.13
C ARG A 249 9.57 4.67 24.34
N ILE A 250 8.52 5.47 24.27
CA ILE A 250 8.20 6.50 25.24
C ILE A 250 6.93 6.11 25.96
N PRO A 251 6.98 5.70 27.24
CA PRO A 251 5.78 5.50 28.04
C PRO A 251 5.00 6.81 28.16
N ILE A 252 3.73 6.79 27.77
CA ILE A 252 2.82 7.94 27.85
C ILE A 252 1.59 7.59 28.69
N PRO A 253 1.01 8.55 29.43
CA PRO A 253 -0.27 8.36 30.07
C PRO A 253 -1.38 8.20 29.00
N ASP A 254 -2.35 7.34 29.25
CA ASP A 254 -3.51 7.18 28.37
C ASP A 254 -4.52 8.30 28.61
N ARG A 255 -4.21 9.48 28.07
CA ARG A 255 -5.05 10.68 28.09
C ARG A 255 -4.94 11.45 26.77
N SER A 256 -5.98 12.18 26.43
CA SER A 256 -5.97 13.08 25.28
C SER A 256 -4.79 14.05 25.34
N GLY A 257 -4.08 14.20 24.21
CA GLY A 257 -2.96 15.12 24.05
C GLY A 257 -1.60 14.58 24.48
N ALA A 258 -1.48 13.41 25.11
CA ALA A 258 -0.19 12.88 25.57
C ALA A 258 0.82 12.66 24.43
N ALA A 259 0.38 12.12 23.30
CA ALA A 259 1.23 12.00 22.11
C ALA A 259 1.52 13.37 21.48
N ALA A 260 0.56 14.30 21.48
CA ALA A 260 0.73 15.64 20.92
C ALA A 260 1.84 16.43 21.64
N GLU A 261 2.03 16.23 22.96
CA GLU A 261 3.14 16.85 23.72
C GLU A 261 4.52 16.44 23.15
N ILE A 262 4.65 15.18 22.71
CA ILE A 262 5.91 14.65 22.18
C ILE A 262 6.13 15.14 20.75
N PHE A 263 5.08 15.18 19.92
CA PHE A 263 5.17 15.73 18.56
C PHE A 263 5.46 17.25 18.59
N GLY A 264 4.85 17.99 19.52
CA GLY A 264 5.15 19.41 19.75
C GLY A 264 6.60 19.64 20.15
N LEU A 265 7.15 18.81 21.05
CA LEU A 265 8.55 18.85 21.43
C LEU A 265 9.48 18.56 20.24
N ALA A 266 9.16 17.56 19.41
CA ALA A 266 9.93 17.27 18.21
C ALA A 266 9.98 18.46 17.27
N ALA A 267 8.83 19.12 17.03
CA ALA A 267 8.75 20.32 16.21
C ALA A 267 9.57 21.48 16.79
N GLU A 268 9.51 21.74 18.12
CA GLU A 268 10.29 22.78 18.80
C GLU A 268 11.81 22.54 18.66
N LEU A 269 12.24 21.27 18.68
CA LEU A 269 13.65 20.90 18.56
C LEU A 269 14.12 20.75 17.10
N GLY A 270 13.24 20.91 16.12
CA GLY A 270 13.53 20.68 14.71
C GLY A 270 13.83 19.21 14.38
N VAL A 271 13.32 18.28 15.20
CA VAL A 271 13.50 16.84 15.01
C VAL A 271 12.42 16.28 14.10
N ASN A 272 12.84 15.67 13.01
CA ASN A 272 11.93 14.97 12.10
C ASN A 272 11.59 13.60 12.64
N ILE A 273 10.30 13.31 12.81
CA ILE A 273 9.81 11.98 13.15
C ILE A 273 9.51 11.23 11.84
N ALA A 274 10.34 10.24 11.55
CA ALA A 274 10.27 9.46 10.32
C ALA A 274 9.12 8.44 10.33
N ASN A 275 8.80 7.90 11.51
CA ASN A 275 7.68 6.97 11.71
C ASN A 275 7.21 7.03 13.17
N PHE A 276 5.94 6.66 13.42
CA PHE A 276 5.43 6.53 14.77
C PHE A 276 4.36 5.44 14.88
N GLU A 277 4.23 4.88 16.08
CA GLU A 277 3.20 3.92 16.45
C GLU A 277 2.75 4.17 17.89
N VAL A 278 1.45 4.02 18.16
CA VAL A 278 0.91 4.08 19.52
C VAL A 278 0.43 2.69 19.92
N SER A 279 1.07 2.10 20.91
CA SER A 279 0.66 0.82 21.50
C SER A 279 -0.08 1.07 22.80
N HIS A 280 -1.33 0.66 22.90
CA HIS A 280 -2.13 0.71 24.13
C HIS A 280 -2.05 -0.61 24.88
N SER A 281 -1.84 -0.53 26.20
CA SER A 281 -1.96 -1.71 27.07
C SER A 281 -3.45 -2.08 27.20
N ALA A 282 -3.77 -3.37 27.00
CA ALA A 282 -5.13 -3.89 27.12
C ALA A 282 -5.71 -3.80 28.56
N GLU A 283 -4.88 -3.55 29.57
CA GLU A 283 -5.24 -3.58 31.00
C GLU A 283 -4.73 -2.38 31.80
N GLY A 284 -4.18 -1.34 31.17
CA GLY A 284 -3.50 -0.28 31.89
C GLY A 284 -3.85 1.17 31.46
N SER A 285 -3.71 2.08 32.39
CA SER A 285 -3.80 3.54 32.19
C SER A 285 -2.58 4.13 31.47
N ARG A 286 -1.79 3.31 30.77
CA ARG A 286 -0.54 3.74 30.10
C ARG A 286 -0.45 3.17 28.70
N GLY A 287 -0.04 4.00 27.74
CA GLY A 287 0.35 3.61 26.40
C GLY A 287 1.88 3.74 26.23
N VAL A 288 2.38 3.24 25.11
CA VAL A 288 3.75 3.45 24.65
C VAL A 288 3.66 4.09 23.29
N LEU A 289 4.21 5.29 23.16
CA LEU A 289 4.46 5.91 21.87
C LEU A 289 5.84 5.45 21.40
N ILE A 290 5.87 4.82 20.24
CA ILE A 290 7.09 4.44 19.55
C ILE A 290 7.30 5.47 18.46
N VAL A 291 8.48 6.10 18.40
CA VAL A 291 8.84 7.04 17.33
C VAL A 291 10.21 6.69 16.78
N VAL A 292 10.38 6.87 15.48
CA VAL A 292 11.64 6.66 14.77
C VAL A 292 12.17 8.02 14.33
N VAL A 293 13.41 8.31 14.72
CA VAL A 293 14.10 9.57 14.38
C VAL A 293 15.49 9.26 13.82
N ASP A 294 16.05 10.18 13.04
CA ASP A 294 17.42 10.09 12.55
C ASP A 294 18.41 10.02 13.74
N THR A 295 19.42 9.14 13.65
CA THR A 295 20.43 8.98 14.70
C THR A 295 21.16 10.28 15.00
N ALA A 296 21.39 11.14 13.99
CA ALA A 296 22.00 12.45 14.18
C ALA A 296 21.18 13.38 15.08
N GLN A 297 19.86 13.18 15.17
CA GLN A 297 18.94 13.96 16.00
C GLN A 297 18.58 13.28 17.33
N SER A 298 19.01 12.03 17.51
CA SER A 298 18.64 11.16 18.64
C SER A 298 18.99 11.79 19.99
N ASP A 299 20.22 12.30 20.16
CA ASP A 299 20.66 12.86 21.44
C ASP A 299 19.89 14.13 21.82
N VAL A 300 19.60 15.01 20.86
CA VAL A 300 18.82 16.23 21.06
C VAL A 300 17.39 15.86 21.47
N PHE A 301 16.78 14.91 20.77
CA PHE A 301 15.42 14.46 21.07
C PHE A 301 15.32 13.78 22.44
N ARG A 302 16.28 12.90 22.75
CA ARG A 302 16.38 12.24 24.06
C ARG A 302 16.51 13.27 25.20
N GLY A 303 17.39 14.27 25.03
CA GLY A 303 17.58 15.33 26.01
C GLY A 303 16.31 16.13 26.27
N GLY A 304 15.59 16.51 25.20
CA GLY A 304 14.31 17.21 25.28
C GLY A 304 13.23 16.40 25.99
N LEU A 305 13.10 15.11 25.68
CA LEU A 305 12.16 14.19 26.33
C LEU A 305 12.43 14.07 27.83
N LEU A 306 13.69 13.86 28.21
CA LEU A 306 14.11 13.81 29.64
C LEU A 306 13.82 15.10 30.40
N ALA A 307 14.09 16.27 29.79
CA ALA A 307 13.80 17.57 30.35
C ALA A 307 12.31 17.79 30.63
N ARG A 308 11.43 17.17 29.82
CA ARG A 308 9.97 17.22 30.04
C ARG A 308 9.42 16.07 30.89
N GLY A 309 10.30 15.27 31.50
CA GLY A 309 9.93 14.21 32.44
C GLY A 309 9.58 12.88 31.80
N PHE A 310 9.69 12.74 30.47
CA PHE A 310 9.54 11.46 29.79
C PHE A 310 10.74 10.55 30.06
N ARG A 311 10.54 9.26 29.97
CA ARG A 311 11.58 8.24 30.18
C ARG A 311 11.68 7.32 28.96
N PRO A 312 12.27 7.79 27.86
CA PRO A 312 12.38 7.00 26.65
C PRO A 312 13.37 5.84 26.81
N ILE A 313 13.03 4.69 26.23
CA ILE A 313 13.99 3.63 25.90
C ILE A 313 14.41 3.87 24.48
N VAL A 314 15.70 3.97 24.20
CA VAL A 314 16.23 4.28 22.86
C VAL A 314 17.01 3.07 22.37
N GLN A 315 16.71 2.64 21.17
CA GLN A 315 17.39 1.54 20.49
C GLN A 315 17.77 1.99 19.08
N ARG A 316 19.05 1.85 18.72
CA ARG A 316 19.49 2.05 17.33
C ARG A 316 18.98 0.88 16.50
N ILE A 317 18.38 1.17 15.35
CA ILE A 317 17.96 0.16 14.38
C ILE A 317 19.13 -0.02 13.42
N GLU A 318 19.83 -1.15 13.54
CA GLU A 318 20.94 -1.55 12.66
C GLU A 318 20.42 -2.30 11.42
#